data_3d8d13f01a5b6f25ba3f92f570936217
#
_entry.id   3d8d13f01a5b6f25ba3f92f570936217
#
_cell.length_a   1.000
_cell.length_b   1.000
_cell.length_c   1.000
_cell.angle_alpha   90.00
_cell.angle_beta   90.00
_cell.angle_gamma   90.00
#
_symmetry.space_group_name_H-M   'P 1'
#
loop_
_entity.id
_entity.type
_entity.pdbx_description
1 polymer ?
#
loop_
_entity_poly.entity_id
_entity_poly.type
_entity_poly.pdbx_seq_one_letter_code
_entity_poly.pdbx_strand_id
1 'polypeptide(L)'
;MVITEQKLDQLREILGGAPKKMALLSHTNPDGDTIGAALAWRAYLERLGHTTRCIAPNRYPYFLEWMTDIGYIGVFKEDADGEMAKFIGEADVIFCMDFNQINRLDRVTDTATANTTAQRVLIDHHLHPPVDGYTVQFSDTHSCSTSYIVYQLIEALAGTDAIDQAMAEALYVGIMTDTGNFSFSNLTSDLFRAVAVLIDRGVNVPYVNSSVYDNFSEGRMRLLGYMLNDKMVTDYRYGVAYVSLTEEEMRRFNFIQGDSEGFVNYPLSIRGIRMSAMFIQTKHSIRVSLRSRGSDVDVNV
;
A
#
# COMPACT_ATOMS: atom_id res chain seq x y z
N MET A 1 -5.95 -17.37 12.02
CA MET A 1 -6.91 -16.55 11.24
C MET A 1 -7.12 -15.25 12.01
N VAL A 2 -6.82 -14.12 11.41
CA VAL A 2 -6.86 -12.79 12.07
C VAL A 2 -8.28 -12.21 12.08
N ILE A 3 -9.11 -12.59 11.10
CA ILE A 3 -10.53 -12.24 11.04
C ILE A 3 -11.31 -13.28 11.84
N THR A 4 -11.67 -12.92 13.07
CA THR A 4 -12.49 -13.74 13.97
C THR A 4 -13.89 -13.14 14.10
N GLU A 5 -14.92 -13.96 14.45
CA GLU A 5 -16.27 -13.46 14.62
C GLU A 5 -16.36 -12.36 15.69
N GLN A 6 -15.59 -12.49 16.77
CA GLN A 6 -15.52 -11.44 17.79
C GLN A 6 -15.03 -10.09 17.24
N LYS A 7 -13.99 -10.09 16.39
CA LYS A 7 -13.51 -8.85 15.76
C LYS A 7 -14.48 -8.32 14.70
N LEU A 8 -15.16 -9.22 13.99
CA LEU A 8 -16.19 -8.82 13.04
C LEU A 8 -17.39 -8.17 13.77
N ASP A 9 -17.79 -8.68 14.94
CA ASP A 9 -18.83 -8.08 15.74
C ASP A 9 -18.42 -6.69 16.24
N GLN A 10 -17.19 -6.51 16.70
CA GLN A 10 -16.66 -5.20 17.07
C GLN A 10 -16.67 -4.24 15.87
N LEU A 11 -16.29 -4.72 14.69
CA LEU A 11 -16.34 -3.90 13.48
C LEU A 11 -17.79 -3.57 13.08
N ARG A 12 -18.73 -4.52 13.16
CA ARG A 12 -20.17 -4.27 12.93
C ARG A 12 -20.73 -3.19 13.88
N GLU A 13 -20.33 -3.19 15.15
CA GLU A 13 -20.70 -2.14 16.11
C GLU A 13 -20.12 -0.78 15.70
N ILE A 14 -18.86 -0.74 15.28
CA ILE A 14 -18.21 0.49 14.79
C ILE A 14 -18.93 1.03 13.54
N LEU A 15 -19.30 0.15 12.61
CA LEU A 15 -19.98 0.51 11.36
C LEU A 15 -21.49 0.72 11.52
N GLY A 16 -22.07 0.27 12.60
CA GLY A 16 -23.53 0.39 12.83
C GLY A 16 -23.95 1.77 13.34
N GLY A 17 -25.29 1.96 13.36
CA GLY A 17 -25.93 3.16 13.91
C GLY A 17 -26.02 4.32 12.91
N ALA A 18 -25.94 5.56 13.42
CA ALA A 18 -26.02 6.75 12.59
C ALA A 18 -24.80 6.92 11.67
N PRO A 19 -24.95 7.62 10.53
CA PRO A 19 -23.81 7.99 9.68
C PRO A 19 -22.69 8.66 10.46
N LYS A 20 -21.46 8.24 10.21
CA LYS A 20 -20.22 8.69 10.87
C LYS A 20 -19.27 9.34 9.88
N LYS A 21 -18.40 10.23 10.39
CA LYS A 21 -17.21 10.69 9.66
C LYS A 21 -16.09 9.69 9.85
N MET A 22 -15.55 9.14 8.76
CA MET A 22 -14.52 8.10 8.78
C MET A 22 -13.31 8.53 7.95
N ALA A 23 -12.17 8.73 8.62
CA ALA A 23 -10.90 9.01 7.95
C ALA A 23 -10.16 7.70 7.66
N LEU A 24 -9.74 7.50 6.42
CA LEU A 24 -8.88 6.38 6.01
C LEU A 24 -7.49 6.93 5.77
N LEU A 25 -6.55 6.61 6.63
CA LEU A 25 -5.19 7.14 6.60
C LEU A 25 -4.25 6.11 6.00
N SER A 26 -3.47 6.55 5.04
CA SER A 26 -2.44 5.78 4.33
C SER A 26 -1.05 6.16 4.81
N HIS A 27 -0.07 5.28 4.67
CA HIS A 27 1.32 5.58 5.01
C HIS A 27 1.99 6.56 4.04
N THR A 28 3.14 7.13 4.46
CA THR A 28 3.98 7.96 3.59
C THR A 28 4.55 7.15 2.43
N ASN A 29 4.65 7.77 1.25
CA ASN A 29 4.94 7.12 -0.03
C ASN A 29 3.99 5.95 -0.32
N PRO A 30 2.68 6.23 -0.42
CA PRO A 30 1.68 5.20 -0.62
C PRO A 30 1.92 4.47 -1.94
N ASP A 31 1.72 3.18 -1.93
CA ASP A 31 1.86 2.28 -3.08
C ASP A 31 0.51 1.77 -3.57
N GLY A 32 0.53 0.75 -4.44
CA GLY A 32 -0.70 0.21 -5.00
C GLY A 32 -1.57 -0.51 -3.99
N ASP A 33 -0.97 -1.16 -2.97
CA ASP A 33 -1.73 -1.86 -1.93
C ASP A 33 -2.45 -0.87 -1.01
N THR A 34 -1.71 0.11 -0.50
CA THR A 34 -2.28 1.19 0.32
C THR A 34 -3.44 1.90 -0.39
N ILE A 35 -3.26 2.28 -1.66
CA ILE A 35 -4.28 3.01 -2.44
C ILE A 35 -5.47 2.09 -2.75
N GLY A 36 -5.22 0.87 -3.20
CA GLY A 36 -6.25 -0.10 -3.53
C GLY A 36 -7.14 -0.45 -2.33
N ALA A 37 -6.51 -0.74 -1.19
CA ALA A 37 -7.21 -1.01 0.07
C ALA A 37 -8.08 0.17 0.51
N ALA A 38 -7.53 1.40 0.47
CA ALA A 38 -8.24 2.60 0.89
C ALA A 38 -9.46 2.90 -0.01
N LEU A 39 -9.31 2.83 -1.33
CA LEU A 39 -10.40 3.09 -2.28
C LEU A 39 -11.54 2.07 -2.16
N ALA A 40 -11.20 0.78 -2.07
CA ALA A 40 -12.21 -0.26 -1.94
C ALA A 40 -12.95 -0.16 -0.59
N TRP A 41 -12.21 0.05 0.51
CA TRP A 41 -12.83 0.19 1.84
C TRP A 41 -13.68 1.45 1.93
N ARG A 42 -13.23 2.59 1.37
CA ARG A 42 -14.02 3.81 1.23
C ARG A 42 -15.36 3.54 0.55
N ALA A 43 -15.32 2.92 -0.63
CA ALA A 43 -16.53 2.65 -1.41
C ALA A 43 -17.52 1.78 -0.63
N TYR A 44 -17.04 0.78 0.11
CA TYR A 44 -17.86 -0.05 0.98
C TYR A 44 -18.49 0.77 2.12
N LEU A 45 -17.72 1.62 2.82
CA LEU A 45 -18.22 2.44 3.92
C LEU A 45 -19.25 3.48 3.46
N GLU A 46 -19.06 4.08 2.29
CA GLU A 46 -20.02 5.04 1.72
C GLU A 46 -21.37 4.37 1.36
N ARG A 47 -21.36 3.11 0.94
CA ARG A 47 -22.59 2.32 0.74
C ARG A 47 -23.35 2.06 2.03
N LEU A 48 -22.65 2.02 3.17
CA LEU A 48 -23.28 1.96 4.48
C LEU A 48 -23.82 3.31 4.95
N GLY A 49 -23.63 4.39 4.18
CA GLY A 49 -24.10 5.75 4.45
C GLY A 49 -23.14 6.62 5.25
N HIS A 50 -21.88 6.20 5.43
CA HIS A 50 -20.88 7.00 6.14
C HIS A 50 -20.27 8.07 5.22
N THR A 51 -19.73 9.13 5.83
CA THR A 51 -18.96 10.15 5.13
C THR A 51 -17.47 9.83 5.28
N THR A 52 -16.78 9.64 4.17
CA THR A 52 -15.38 9.18 4.18
C THR A 52 -14.42 10.18 3.56
N ARG A 53 -13.15 10.14 3.98
CA ARG A 53 -12.00 10.73 3.28
C ARG A 53 -10.80 9.81 3.35
N CYS A 54 -10.24 9.49 2.19
CA CYS A 54 -8.93 8.84 2.09
C CYS A 54 -7.84 9.91 2.09
N ILE A 55 -6.85 9.80 2.97
CA ILE A 55 -5.81 10.80 3.15
C ILE A 55 -4.45 10.12 3.19
N ALA A 56 -3.60 10.47 2.22
CA ALA A 56 -2.21 10.07 2.16
C ALA A 56 -1.30 11.26 2.53
N PRO A 57 -0.19 11.05 3.26
CA PRO A 57 0.74 12.13 3.63
C PRO A 57 1.34 12.87 2.44
N ASN A 58 1.63 12.16 1.37
CA ASN A 58 2.19 12.66 0.12
C ASN A 58 1.59 11.93 -1.08
N ARG A 59 1.89 12.44 -2.29
CA ARG A 59 1.32 11.95 -3.54
C ARG A 59 1.73 10.49 -3.80
N TYR A 60 0.80 9.73 -4.34
CA TYR A 60 0.99 8.37 -4.84
C TYR A 60 1.75 8.37 -6.18
N PRO A 61 2.32 7.22 -6.60
CA PRO A 61 3.00 7.09 -7.89
C PRO A 61 2.09 7.38 -9.08
N TYR A 62 2.63 8.06 -10.10
CA TYR A 62 1.87 8.47 -11.29
C TYR A 62 1.25 7.30 -12.07
N PHE A 63 1.85 6.12 -12.03
CA PHE A 63 1.31 4.94 -12.70
C PHE A 63 0.04 4.37 -12.04
N LEU A 64 -0.44 4.99 -10.95
CA LEU A 64 -1.74 4.71 -10.34
C LEU A 64 -2.82 5.75 -10.71
N GLU A 65 -2.46 6.84 -11.43
CA GLU A 65 -3.38 7.94 -11.76
C GLU A 65 -4.57 7.50 -12.63
N TRP A 66 -4.48 6.37 -13.30
CA TRP A 66 -5.55 5.79 -14.12
C TRP A 66 -6.65 5.08 -13.30
N MET A 67 -6.39 4.75 -12.04
CA MET A 67 -7.33 3.98 -11.22
C MET A 67 -8.67 4.71 -11.08
N THR A 68 -9.75 3.94 -11.20
CA THR A 68 -11.10 4.44 -10.91
C THR A 68 -11.13 4.99 -9.49
N ASP A 69 -11.77 6.14 -9.31
CA ASP A 69 -11.91 6.80 -8.00
C ASP A 69 -10.62 7.33 -7.38
N ILE A 70 -9.48 7.33 -8.09
CA ILE A 70 -8.20 7.83 -7.57
C ILE A 70 -8.30 9.29 -7.04
N GLY A 71 -9.20 10.09 -7.58
CA GLY A 71 -9.45 11.46 -7.15
C GLY A 71 -9.98 11.60 -5.71
N TYR A 72 -10.42 10.51 -5.08
CA TYR A 72 -10.82 10.51 -3.66
C TYR A 72 -9.62 10.42 -2.70
N ILE A 73 -8.41 10.17 -3.20
CA ILE A 73 -7.20 10.19 -2.38
C ILE A 73 -6.73 11.64 -2.20
N GLY A 74 -6.98 12.19 -1.03
CA GLY A 74 -6.45 13.50 -0.65
C GLY A 74 -4.96 13.43 -0.29
N VAL A 75 -4.18 14.39 -0.75
CA VAL A 75 -2.74 14.50 -0.47
C VAL A 75 -2.54 15.55 0.62
N PHE A 76 -2.23 15.12 1.85
CA PHE A 76 -2.15 16.02 3.01
C PHE A 76 -1.10 17.13 2.86
N LYS A 77 -0.01 16.88 2.17
CA LYS A 77 1.01 17.89 1.84
C LYS A 77 0.45 19.04 1.00
N GLU A 78 -0.65 18.82 0.31
CA GLU A 78 -1.34 19.79 -0.55
C GLU A 78 -2.57 20.41 0.14
N ASP A 79 -2.82 20.13 1.43
CA ASP A 79 -3.95 20.62 2.25
C ASP A 79 -3.74 22.09 2.67
N ALA A 80 -3.79 22.99 1.69
CA ALA A 80 -3.50 24.42 1.93
C ALA A 80 -4.57 25.13 2.78
N ASP A 81 -5.80 24.63 2.73
CA ASP A 81 -6.97 25.18 3.47
C ASP A 81 -7.22 24.45 4.80
N GLY A 82 -6.50 23.37 5.10
CA GLY A 82 -6.61 22.61 6.34
C GLY A 82 -7.87 21.74 6.45
N GLU A 83 -8.58 21.54 5.36
CA GLU A 83 -9.83 20.75 5.37
C GLU A 83 -9.61 19.25 5.67
N MET A 84 -8.47 18.67 5.25
CA MET A 84 -8.13 17.31 5.60
C MET A 84 -7.75 17.19 7.08
N ALA A 85 -6.95 18.12 7.59
CA ALA A 85 -6.59 18.16 9.01
C ALA A 85 -7.84 18.33 9.88
N LYS A 86 -8.77 19.22 9.50
CA LYS A 86 -10.04 19.38 10.17
C LYS A 86 -10.88 18.10 10.14
N PHE A 87 -10.99 17.44 8.97
CA PHE A 87 -11.74 16.20 8.83
C PHE A 87 -11.21 15.09 9.75
N ILE A 88 -9.87 14.92 9.83
CA ILE A 88 -9.23 13.97 10.76
C ILE A 88 -9.56 14.33 12.21
N GLY A 89 -9.48 15.61 12.57
CA GLY A 89 -9.80 16.09 13.93
C GLY A 89 -11.26 15.87 14.35
N GLU A 90 -12.17 15.85 13.39
CA GLU A 90 -13.62 15.64 13.60
C GLU A 90 -14.07 14.20 13.29
N ALA A 91 -13.19 13.30 12.90
CA ALA A 91 -13.55 11.93 12.56
C ALA A 91 -14.03 11.15 13.80
N ASP A 92 -15.12 10.41 13.63
CA ASP A 92 -15.62 9.46 14.62
C ASP A 92 -14.81 8.17 14.62
N VAL A 93 -14.31 7.78 13.44
CA VAL A 93 -13.49 6.59 13.22
C VAL A 93 -12.29 6.92 12.34
N ILE A 94 -11.13 6.42 12.72
CA ILE A 94 -9.89 6.49 11.93
C ILE A 94 -9.46 5.07 11.58
N PHE A 95 -9.50 4.77 10.28
CA PHE A 95 -8.91 3.56 9.72
C PHE A 95 -7.44 3.80 9.40
N CYS A 96 -6.58 3.00 9.98
CA CYS A 96 -5.14 2.96 9.70
C CYS A 96 -4.90 1.83 8.69
N MET A 97 -4.56 2.24 7.45
CA MET A 97 -4.53 1.34 6.30
C MET A 97 -3.08 1.09 5.88
N ASP A 98 -2.67 -0.18 5.93
CA ASP A 98 -1.41 -0.64 5.37
C ASP A 98 -0.15 -0.08 6.07
N PHE A 99 -0.19 0.02 7.37
CA PHE A 99 0.98 0.35 8.20
C PHE A 99 0.82 -0.12 9.65
N ASN A 100 1.92 -0.58 10.24
CA ASN A 100 1.97 -1.11 11.61
C ASN A 100 2.24 -0.05 12.68
N GLN A 101 2.76 1.13 12.32
CA GLN A 101 3.14 2.17 13.28
C GLN A 101 2.65 3.54 12.81
N ILE A 102 2.08 4.31 13.75
CA ILE A 102 1.45 5.61 13.46
C ILE A 102 2.44 6.66 12.92
N ASN A 103 3.74 6.53 13.24
CA ASN A 103 4.78 7.43 12.75
C ASN A 103 5.00 7.29 11.22
N ARG A 104 4.49 6.23 10.58
CA ARG A 104 4.49 6.10 9.11
C ARG A 104 3.54 7.08 8.42
N LEU A 105 2.73 7.80 9.19
CA LEU A 105 1.88 8.88 8.70
C LEU A 105 2.64 10.21 8.49
N ASP A 106 3.93 10.31 8.83
CA ASP A 106 4.72 11.54 8.72
C ASP A 106 3.96 12.74 9.31
N ARG A 107 3.68 13.77 8.53
CA ARG A 107 3.00 15.02 8.95
C ARG A 107 1.56 14.82 9.43
N VAL A 108 0.90 13.74 9.02
CA VAL A 108 -0.47 13.41 9.45
C VAL A 108 -0.48 12.86 10.88
N THR A 109 0.66 12.37 11.38
CA THR A 109 0.79 11.75 12.71
C THR A 109 0.23 12.63 13.82
N ASP A 110 0.66 13.89 13.90
CA ASP A 110 0.24 14.79 14.98
C ASP A 110 -1.26 15.07 14.93
N THR A 111 -1.81 15.28 13.74
CA THR A 111 -3.25 15.50 13.55
C THR A 111 -4.07 14.27 13.93
N ALA A 112 -3.62 13.08 13.52
CA ALA A 112 -4.31 11.82 13.82
C ALA A 112 -4.25 11.48 15.32
N THR A 113 -3.11 11.74 15.98
CA THR A 113 -2.95 11.49 17.42
C THR A 113 -3.67 12.51 18.29
N ALA A 114 -3.84 13.75 17.82
CA ALA A 114 -4.60 14.79 18.52
C ALA A 114 -6.10 14.46 18.65
N ASN A 115 -6.67 13.70 17.68
CA ASN A 115 -8.02 13.17 17.83
C ASN A 115 -8.02 11.97 18.79
N THR A 116 -8.26 12.24 20.06
CA THR A 116 -8.30 11.23 21.15
C THR A 116 -9.66 10.57 21.31
N THR A 117 -10.69 11.03 20.62
CA THR A 117 -12.08 10.53 20.74
C THR A 117 -12.44 9.53 19.66
N ALA A 118 -11.76 9.56 18.52
CA ALA A 118 -12.00 8.64 17.42
C ALA A 118 -11.68 7.18 17.81
N GLN A 119 -12.57 6.28 17.42
CA GLN A 119 -12.26 4.85 17.42
C GLN A 119 -11.20 4.57 16.33
N ARG A 120 -10.16 3.80 16.67
CA ARG A 120 -9.11 3.45 15.70
C ARG A 120 -9.21 2.00 15.27
N VAL A 121 -9.21 1.78 13.98
CA VAL A 121 -9.23 0.45 13.36
C VAL A 121 -7.96 0.29 12.54
N LEU A 122 -7.21 -0.79 12.78
CA LEU A 122 -6.03 -1.15 12.00
C LEU A 122 -6.40 -2.22 10.98
N ILE A 123 -6.04 -2.01 9.71
CA ILE A 123 -6.07 -3.04 8.66
C ILE A 123 -4.69 -3.05 8.00
N ASP A 124 -3.90 -4.11 8.26
CA ASP A 124 -2.48 -4.12 7.94
C ASP A 124 -1.91 -5.54 7.81
N HIS A 125 -0.86 -5.70 7.01
CA HIS A 125 -0.17 -6.98 6.86
C HIS A 125 1.33 -6.91 7.23
N HIS A 126 1.83 -5.76 7.65
CA HIS A 126 3.23 -5.58 8.00
C HIS A 126 3.65 -6.36 9.25
N LEU A 127 4.94 -6.73 9.30
CA LEU A 127 5.56 -7.36 10.47
C LEU A 127 5.53 -6.44 11.70
N HIS A 128 5.61 -7.03 12.89
CA HIS A 128 5.61 -6.30 14.16
C HIS A 128 4.35 -5.45 14.38
N PRO A 129 3.16 -6.06 14.36
CA PRO A 129 1.92 -5.34 14.60
C PRO A 129 1.95 -4.66 15.99
N PRO A 130 1.31 -3.50 16.13
CA PRO A 130 1.24 -2.82 17.43
C PRO A 130 0.45 -3.65 18.44
N VAL A 131 0.84 -3.54 19.72
CA VAL A 131 0.18 -4.28 20.82
C VAL A 131 -1.11 -3.60 21.26
N ASP A 132 -1.16 -2.25 21.17
CA ASP A 132 -2.26 -1.42 21.69
C ASP A 132 -2.52 -0.19 20.79
N GLY A 133 -3.43 0.68 21.23
CA GLY A 133 -3.76 1.92 20.54
C GLY A 133 -4.88 1.82 19.52
N TYR A 134 -5.49 0.65 19.35
CA TYR A 134 -6.58 0.41 18.39
C TYR A 134 -7.78 -0.23 19.08
N THR A 135 -8.99 0.17 18.66
CA THR A 135 -10.26 -0.44 19.12
C THR A 135 -10.39 -1.87 18.60
N VAL A 136 -10.01 -2.07 17.32
CA VAL A 136 -9.93 -3.40 16.70
C VAL A 136 -8.79 -3.42 15.68
N GLN A 137 -8.13 -4.58 15.55
CA GLN A 137 -6.99 -4.76 14.63
C GLN A 137 -7.22 -6.00 13.76
N PHE A 138 -7.13 -5.79 12.44
CA PHE A 138 -7.06 -6.84 11.43
C PHE A 138 -5.64 -6.83 10.83
N SER A 139 -4.68 -7.25 11.64
CA SER A 139 -3.27 -7.33 11.23
C SER A 139 -2.89 -8.78 11.00
N ASP A 140 -2.52 -9.13 9.78
CA ASP A 140 -2.13 -10.48 9.37
C ASP A 140 -0.82 -10.48 8.60
N THR A 141 0.27 -10.75 9.29
CA THR A 141 1.62 -10.81 8.72
C THR A 141 1.83 -11.95 7.70
N HIS A 142 0.86 -12.86 7.56
CA HIS A 142 0.86 -13.93 6.56
C HIS A 142 0.01 -13.57 5.33
N SER A 143 -0.78 -12.51 5.40
CA SER A 143 -1.50 -11.98 4.25
C SER A 143 -0.52 -11.44 3.21
N CYS A 144 -0.86 -11.63 1.94
CA CYS A 144 -0.03 -11.12 0.85
C CYS A 144 -0.14 -9.60 0.69
N SER A 145 -1.21 -8.98 1.20
CA SER A 145 -1.48 -7.54 1.09
C SER A 145 -2.61 -7.11 2.02
N THR A 146 -2.68 -5.82 2.32
CA THR A 146 -3.80 -5.18 3.03
C THR A 146 -5.07 -5.19 2.18
N SER A 147 -4.97 -5.04 0.87
CA SER A 147 -6.10 -5.16 -0.06
C SER A 147 -6.76 -6.54 0.00
N TYR A 148 -5.98 -7.61 0.19
CA TYR A 148 -6.55 -8.94 0.39
C TYR A 148 -7.29 -9.06 1.73
N ILE A 149 -6.80 -8.43 2.80
CA ILE A 149 -7.52 -8.38 4.08
C ILE A 149 -8.84 -7.60 3.91
N VAL A 150 -8.83 -6.48 3.19
CA VAL A 150 -10.05 -5.70 2.89
C VAL A 150 -11.05 -6.53 2.09
N TYR A 151 -10.60 -7.29 1.07
CA TYR A 151 -11.47 -8.24 0.36
C TYR A 151 -12.15 -9.21 1.33
N GLN A 152 -11.38 -9.86 2.20
CA GLN A 152 -11.89 -10.82 3.18
C GLN A 152 -12.86 -10.18 4.19
N LEU A 153 -12.63 -8.94 4.59
CA LEU A 153 -13.53 -8.20 5.48
C LEU A 153 -14.86 -7.90 4.80
N ILE A 154 -14.85 -7.44 3.54
CA ILE A 154 -16.09 -7.18 2.79
C ILE A 154 -16.86 -8.48 2.56
N GLU A 155 -16.17 -9.55 2.18
CA GLU A 155 -16.75 -10.89 2.00
C GLU A 155 -17.43 -11.39 3.28
N ALA A 156 -16.76 -11.26 4.44
CA ALA A 156 -17.29 -11.69 5.74
C ALA A 156 -18.44 -10.83 6.26
N LEU A 157 -18.46 -9.54 5.94
CA LEU A 157 -19.48 -8.61 6.40
C LEU A 157 -20.74 -8.60 5.52
N ALA A 158 -20.60 -8.74 4.21
CA ALA A 158 -21.67 -8.50 3.25
C ALA A 158 -21.71 -9.46 2.06
N GLY A 159 -20.76 -10.39 1.99
CA GLY A 159 -20.61 -11.28 0.84
C GLY A 159 -19.94 -10.61 -0.36
N THR A 160 -19.46 -11.42 -1.30
CA THR A 160 -18.74 -10.91 -2.49
C THR A 160 -19.63 -10.07 -3.41
N ASP A 161 -20.95 -10.21 -3.35
CA ASP A 161 -21.89 -9.40 -4.13
C ASP A 161 -21.86 -7.90 -3.78
N ALA A 162 -21.35 -7.57 -2.60
CA ALA A 162 -21.11 -6.19 -2.19
C ALA A 162 -19.92 -5.53 -2.91
N ILE A 163 -19.09 -6.29 -3.60
CA ILE A 163 -17.92 -5.77 -4.35
C ILE A 163 -18.37 -5.42 -5.77
N ASP A 164 -18.37 -4.12 -6.12
CA ASP A 164 -18.57 -3.68 -7.50
C ASP A 164 -17.27 -3.69 -8.31
N GLN A 165 -17.38 -3.30 -9.58
CA GLN A 165 -16.24 -3.30 -10.49
C GLN A 165 -15.11 -2.35 -10.03
N ALA A 166 -15.44 -1.14 -9.53
CA ALA A 166 -14.43 -0.18 -9.06
C ALA A 166 -13.69 -0.69 -7.82
N MET A 167 -14.42 -1.26 -6.86
CA MET A 167 -13.83 -1.91 -5.69
C MET A 167 -12.97 -3.10 -6.10
N ALA A 168 -13.45 -3.93 -7.03
CA ALA A 168 -12.71 -5.10 -7.50
C ALA A 168 -11.40 -4.69 -8.19
N GLU A 169 -11.43 -3.65 -9.03
CA GLU A 169 -10.24 -3.10 -9.68
C GLU A 169 -9.22 -2.60 -8.65
N ALA A 170 -9.67 -1.83 -7.65
CA ALA A 170 -8.83 -1.30 -6.59
C ALA A 170 -8.17 -2.42 -5.77
N LEU A 171 -8.94 -3.42 -5.34
CA LEU A 171 -8.45 -4.59 -4.60
C LEU A 171 -7.45 -5.40 -5.43
N TYR A 172 -7.76 -5.60 -6.72
CA TYR A 172 -6.86 -6.33 -7.62
C TYR A 172 -5.53 -5.63 -7.80
N VAL A 173 -5.53 -4.29 -8.00
CA VAL A 173 -4.31 -3.48 -8.09
C VAL A 173 -3.44 -3.66 -6.84
N GLY A 174 -4.02 -3.55 -5.66
CA GLY A 174 -3.29 -3.72 -4.41
C GLY A 174 -2.67 -5.11 -4.27
N ILE A 175 -3.46 -6.15 -4.48
CA ILE A 175 -2.98 -7.54 -4.45
C ILE A 175 -1.86 -7.76 -5.49
N MET A 176 -2.06 -7.29 -6.73
CA MET A 176 -1.12 -7.48 -7.82
C MET A 176 0.22 -6.79 -7.55
N THR A 177 0.18 -5.55 -7.07
CA THR A 177 1.41 -4.78 -6.84
C THR A 177 2.22 -5.34 -5.69
N ASP A 178 1.58 -5.70 -4.58
CA ASP A 178 2.28 -6.18 -3.38
C ASP A 178 2.76 -7.63 -3.50
N THR A 179 2.12 -8.43 -4.34
CA THR A 179 2.60 -9.78 -4.70
C THR A 179 3.65 -9.78 -5.81
N GLY A 180 4.06 -8.62 -6.31
CA GLY A 180 4.97 -8.52 -7.45
C GLY A 180 4.44 -9.25 -8.67
N ASN A 181 3.21 -8.96 -9.04
CA ASN A 181 2.46 -9.64 -10.10
C ASN A 181 2.39 -11.17 -9.87
N PHE A 182 1.97 -11.56 -8.67
CA PHE A 182 1.83 -12.96 -8.23
C PHE A 182 3.14 -13.77 -8.33
N SER A 183 4.29 -13.11 -8.03
CA SER A 183 5.62 -13.73 -8.13
C SER A 183 6.32 -13.89 -6.78
N PHE A 184 5.84 -13.22 -5.71
CA PHE A 184 6.45 -13.29 -4.39
C PHE A 184 5.87 -14.45 -3.57
N SER A 185 6.39 -14.65 -2.35
CA SER A 185 5.87 -15.60 -1.36
C SER A 185 4.48 -15.18 -0.83
N ASN A 186 3.87 -16.03 -0.01
CA ASN A 186 2.53 -15.84 0.59
C ASN A 186 1.35 -15.97 -0.41
N LEU A 187 1.56 -16.59 -1.54
CA LEU A 187 0.48 -16.94 -2.46
C LEU A 187 -0.23 -18.21 -1.98
N THR A 188 -1.54 -18.13 -1.85
CA THR A 188 -2.39 -19.27 -1.43
C THR A 188 -3.48 -19.56 -2.46
N SER A 189 -4.06 -20.76 -2.40
CA SER A 189 -5.20 -21.08 -3.27
C SER A 189 -6.42 -20.21 -2.97
N ASP A 190 -6.58 -19.74 -1.72
CA ASP A 190 -7.70 -18.87 -1.34
C ASP A 190 -7.52 -17.46 -1.91
N LEU A 191 -6.28 -16.95 -1.97
CA LEU A 191 -5.98 -15.72 -2.69
C LEU A 191 -6.39 -15.81 -4.16
N PHE A 192 -6.03 -16.90 -4.85
CA PHE A 192 -6.39 -17.06 -6.27
C PHE A 192 -7.90 -17.24 -6.48
N ARG A 193 -8.64 -17.81 -5.52
CA ARG A 193 -10.11 -17.79 -5.54
C ARG A 193 -10.67 -16.38 -5.41
N ALA A 194 -10.12 -15.57 -4.50
CA ALA A 194 -10.48 -14.16 -4.38
C ALA A 194 -10.20 -13.41 -5.68
N VAL A 195 -9.02 -13.61 -6.30
CA VAL A 195 -8.69 -13.02 -7.60
C VAL A 195 -9.69 -13.43 -8.68
N ALA A 196 -10.13 -14.71 -8.72
CA ALA A 196 -11.15 -15.15 -9.66
C ALA A 196 -12.47 -14.40 -9.44
N VAL A 197 -12.90 -14.20 -8.19
CA VAL A 197 -14.08 -13.38 -7.86
C VAL A 197 -13.91 -11.95 -8.36
N LEU A 198 -12.75 -11.32 -8.15
CA LEU A 198 -12.50 -9.96 -8.64
C LEU A 198 -12.60 -9.86 -10.17
N ILE A 199 -12.09 -10.87 -10.89
CA ILE A 199 -12.24 -10.97 -12.36
C ILE A 199 -13.72 -11.11 -12.75
N ASP A 200 -14.48 -11.94 -12.05
CA ASP A 200 -15.93 -12.11 -12.30
C ASP A 200 -16.70 -10.80 -12.02
N ARG A 201 -16.18 -9.92 -11.16
CA ARG A 201 -16.69 -8.57 -10.91
C ARG A 201 -16.29 -7.54 -11.97
N GLY A 202 -15.57 -7.94 -13.01
CA GLY A 202 -15.29 -7.11 -14.18
C GLY A 202 -13.88 -6.53 -14.26
N VAL A 203 -12.92 -7.01 -13.45
CA VAL A 203 -11.53 -6.58 -13.57
C VAL A 203 -10.97 -6.98 -14.93
N ASN A 204 -10.50 -6.00 -15.68
CA ASN A 204 -9.79 -6.23 -16.95
C ASN A 204 -8.28 -6.42 -16.65
N VAL A 205 -7.88 -7.66 -16.39
CA VAL A 205 -6.50 -8.01 -16.00
C VAL A 205 -5.45 -7.48 -16.98
N PRO A 206 -5.57 -7.65 -18.30
CA PRO A 206 -4.61 -7.09 -19.26
C PRO A 206 -4.49 -5.57 -19.17
N TYR A 207 -5.61 -4.87 -19.04
CA TYR A 207 -5.63 -3.42 -18.91
C TYR A 207 -4.96 -2.95 -17.61
N VAL A 208 -5.31 -3.55 -16.46
CA VAL A 208 -4.69 -3.23 -15.17
C VAL A 208 -3.19 -3.48 -15.19
N ASN A 209 -2.78 -4.66 -15.71
CA ASN A 209 -1.36 -5.01 -15.78
C ASN A 209 -0.57 -4.02 -16.64
N SER A 210 -1.06 -3.69 -17.84
CA SER A 210 -0.40 -2.73 -18.73
C SER A 210 -0.38 -1.31 -18.14
N SER A 211 -1.44 -0.90 -17.45
CA SER A 211 -1.53 0.43 -16.83
C SER A 211 -0.51 0.61 -15.68
N VAL A 212 -0.18 -0.47 -14.96
CA VAL A 212 0.80 -0.43 -13.85
C VAL A 212 2.22 -0.69 -14.34
N TYR A 213 2.44 -1.67 -15.21
CA TYR A 213 3.79 -2.16 -15.54
C TYR A 213 4.30 -1.73 -16.93
N ASP A 214 3.42 -1.29 -17.84
CA ASP A 214 3.79 -0.84 -19.18
C ASP A 214 3.55 0.67 -19.39
N ASN A 215 3.37 1.42 -18.31
CA ASN A 215 3.07 2.85 -18.31
C ASN A 215 4.20 3.68 -17.66
N PHE A 216 5.43 3.28 -17.89
CA PHE A 216 6.58 3.94 -17.30
C PHE A 216 7.15 5.06 -18.19
N SER A 217 7.72 6.09 -17.55
CA SER A 217 8.42 7.16 -18.26
C SER A 217 9.67 6.65 -18.99
N GLU A 218 10.02 7.27 -20.11
CA GLU A 218 11.31 7.01 -20.77
C GLU A 218 12.47 7.26 -19.80
N GLY A 219 12.37 8.29 -18.95
CA GLY A 219 13.37 8.61 -17.94
C GLY A 219 13.59 7.45 -16.97
N ARG A 220 12.50 6.83 -16.47
CA ARG A 220 12.59 5.63 -15.64
C ARG A 220 13.31 4.48 -16.34
N MET A 221 12.96 4.19 -17.60
CA MET A 221 13.59 3.08 -18.34
C MET A 221 15.08 3.31 -18.56
N ARG A 222 15.47 4.55 -18.88
CA ARG A 222 16.88 4.93 -19.03
C ARG A 222 17.65 4.91 -17.71
N LEU A 223 17.01 5.38 -16.62
CA LEU A 223 17.58 5.31 -15.27
C LEU A 223 17.79 3.87 -14.82
N LEU A 224 16.81 2.98 -15.07
CA LEU A 224 16.93 1.55 -14.81
C LEU A 224 18.13 0.95 -15.58
N GLY A 225 18.24 1.23 -16.87
CA GLY A 225 19.38 0.79 -17.69
C GLY A 225 20.71 1.25 -17.13
N TYR A 226 20.84 2.53 -16.78
CA TYR A 226 22.02 3.10 -16.13
C TYR A 226 22.32 2.43 -14.78
N MET A 227 21.30 2.26 -13.95
CA MET A 227 21.43 1.59 -12.64
C MET A 227 21.99 0.17 -12.80
N LEU A 228 21.45 -0.62 -13.71
CA LEU A 228 21.88 -2.01 -13.90
C LEU A 228 23.25 -2.13 -14.53
N ASN A 229 23.60 -1.27 -15.50
CA ASN A 229 24.84 -1.36 -16.24
C ASN A 229 26.03 -0.68 -15.53
N ASP A 230 25.80 0.52 -14.98
CA ASP A 230 26.89 1.38 -14.51
C ASP A 230 27.00 1.45 -12.98
N LYS A 231 25.91 1.17 -12.24
CA LYS A 231 25.85 1.40 -10.79
C LYS A 231 25.75 0.14 -9.95
N MET A 232 25.30 -0.97 -10.56
CA MET A 232 25.12 -2.21 -9.83
C MET A 232 26.46 -2.85 -9.50
N VAL A 233 26.65 -3.17 -8.23
CA VAL A 233 27.81 -3.93 -7.73
C VAL A 233 27.32 -5.27 -7.19
N THR A 234 27.98 -6.36 -7.59
CA THR A 234 27.67 -7.71 -7.11
C THR A 234 28.84 -8.29 -6.32
N ASP A 235 28.56 -8.90 -5.16
CA ASP A 235 29.51 -9.69 -4.40
C ASP A 235 29.00 -11.12 -4.24
N TYR A 236 29.45 -12.01 -5.09
CA TYR A 236 29.03 -13.41 -5.10
C TYR A 236 29.49 -14.20 -3.88
N ARG A 237 30.52 -13.73 -3.14
CA ARG A 237 30.97 -14.40 -1.91
C ARG A 237 29.89 -14.38 -0.83
N TYR A 238 29.12 -13.30 -0.80
CA TYR A 238 28.02 -13.11 0.16
C TYR A 238 26.65 -13.24 -0.48
N GLY A 239 26.57 -13.36 -1.81
CA GLY A 239 25.29 -13.40 -2.52
C GLY A 239 24.52 -12.08 -2.46
N VAL A 240 25.23 -10.96 -2.49
CA VAL A 240 24.67 -9.61 -2.33
C VAL A 240 24.87 -8.80 -3.61
N ALA A 241 23.89 -8.00 -3.96
CA ALA A 241 24.03 -6.92 -4.93
C ALA A 241 23.54 -5.60 -4.32
N TYR A 242 24.19 -4.50 -4.71
CA TYR A 242 23.73 -3.19 -4.28
C TYR A 242 23.90 -2.14 -5.38
N VAL A 243 23.10 -1.09 -5.28
CA VAL A 243 23.13 0.06 -6.17
C VAL A 243 23.01 1.35 -5.36
N SER A 244 23.59 2.43 -5.86
CA SER A 244 23.43 3.77 -5.31
C SER A 244 23.09 4.76 -6.41
N LEU A 245 22.12 5.64 -6.15
CA LEU A 245 21.71 6.71 -7.05
C LEU A 245 21.78 8.04 -6.31
N THR A 246 22.47 9.02 -6.91
CA THR A 246 22.53 10.40 -6.41
C THR A 246 21.39 11.23 -6.97
N GLU A 247 21.09 12.38 -6.33
CA GLU A 247 20.11 13.34 -6.87
C GLU A 247 20.52 13.86 -8.26
N GLU A 248 21.81 14.04 -8.51
CA GLU A 248 22.32 14.50 -9.81
C GLU A 248 22.07 13.45 -10.89
N GLU A 249 22.37 12.18 -10.61
CA GLU A 249 22.12 11.07 -11.53
C GLU A 249 20.62 10.95 -11.83
N MET A 250 19.76 11.02 -10.81
CA MET A 250 18.30 10.97 -11.00
C MET A 250 17.81 12.15 -11.86
N ARG A 251 18.28 13.38 -11.61
CA ARG A 251 17.96 14.56 -12.42
C ARG A 251 18.34 14.41 -13.88
N ARG A 252 19.49 13.79 -14.15
CA ARG A 252 19.96 13.54 -15.53
C ARG A 252 18.98 12.71 -16.36
N PHE A 253 18.17 11.87 -15.71
CA PHE A 253 17.19 11.02 -16.35
C PHE A 253 15.75 11.55 -16.18
N ASN A 254 15.56 12.82 -15.76
CA ASN A 254 14.25 13.41 -15.53
C ASN A 254 13.38 12.61 -14.54
N PHE A 255 14.03 12.10 -13.47
CA PHE A 255 13.38 11.29 -12.43
C PHE A 255 12.15 12.02 -11.85
N ILE A 256 11.05 11.30 -11.77
CA ILE A 256 9.84 11.70 -11.06
C ILE A 256 9.56 10.72 -9.91
N GLN A 257 8.79 11.15 -8.92
CA GLN A 257 8.44 10.31 -7.77
C GLN A 257 7.72 9.04 -8.26
N GLY A 258 8.17 7.87 -7.79
CA GLY A 258 7.69 6.55 -8.25
C GLY A 258 8.62 5.85 -9.23
N ASP A 259 9.50 6.56 -9.95
CA ASP A 259 10.37 5.95 -10.97
C ASP A 259 11.36 4.91 -10.42
N SER A 260 11.73 4.97 -9.14
CA SER A 260 12.62 3.98 -8.53
C SER A 260 11.90 2.80 -7.88
N GLU A 261 10.57 2.77 -7.95
CA GLU A 261 9.80 1.67 -7.36
C GLU A 261 10.10 0.34 -8.05
N GLY A 262 10.32 -0.69 -7.25
CA GLY A 262 10.69 -2.00 -7.77
C GLY A 262 12.16 -2.15 -8.22
N PHE A 263 12.94 -1.08 -8.35
CA PHE A 263 14.35 -1.16 -8.82
C PHE A 263 15.20 -2.09 -7.96
N VAL A 264 15.01 -2.06 -6.64
CA VAL A 264 15.73 -2.93 -5.69
C VAL A 264 15.53 -4.42 -5.96
N ASN A 265 14.46 -4.81 -6.67
CA ASN A 265 14.16 -6.22 -6.94
C ASN A 265 14.95 -6.79 -8.13
N TYR A 266 15.36 -5.94 -9.09
CA TYR A 266 16.04 -6.42 -10.30
C TYR A 266 17.31 -7.23 -10.02
N PRO A 267 18.22 -6.81 -9.11
CA PRO A 267 19.43 -7.58 -8.82
C PRO A 267 19.14 -8.99 -8.25
N LEU A 268 17.99 -9.19 -7.60
CA LEU A 268 17.59 -10.52 -7.12
C LEU A 268 17.31 -11.53 -8.24
N SER A 269 17.16 -11.07 -9.49
CA SER A 269 17.01 -11.95 -10.66
C SER A 269 18.35 -12.61 -11.05
N ILE A 270 19.46 -12.13 -10.52
CA ILE A 270 20.79 -12.67 -10.83
C ILE A 270 20.99 -13.98 -10.05
N ARG A 271 21.42 -15.02 -10.77
CA ARG A 271 21.73 -16.31 -10.16
C ARG A 271 22.79 -16.16 -9.07
N GLY A 272 22.50 -16.61 -7.86
CA GLY A 272 23.43 -16.57 -6.71
C GLY A 272 23.33 -15.28 -5.87
N ILE A 273 22.53 -14.30 -6.26
CA ILE A 273 22.19 -13.12 -5.44
C ILE A 273 20.96 -13.43 -4.59
N ARG A 274 21.10 -13.26 -3.28
CA ARG A 274 20.04 -13.53 -2.27
C ARG A 274 19.59 -12.27 -1.55
N MET A 275 20.39 -11.21 -1.56
CA MET A 275 20.07 -9.92 -0.96
C MET A 275 20.37 -8.79 -1.94
N SER A 276 19.48 -7.81 -2.01
CA SER A 276 19.67 -6.58 -2.76
C SER A 276 19.47 -5.37 -1.87
N ALA A 277 20.34 -4.37 -2.03
CA ALA A 277 20.25 -3.09 -1.35
C ALA A 277 20.25 -1.94 -2.36
N MET A 278 19.39 -0.96 -2.17
CA MET A 278 19.36 0.25 -2.98
C MET A 278 19.47 1.47 -2.07
N PHE A 279 20.40 2.35 -2.38
CA PHE A 279 20.68 3.60 -1.69
C PHE A 279 20.30 4.77 -2.59
N ILE A 280 19.34 5.57 -2.21
CA ILE A 280 18.92 6.76 -2.96
C ILE A 280 19.23 7.99 -2.12
N GLN A 281 20.09 8.86 -2.64
CA GLN A 281 20.37 10.15 -2.05
C GLN A 281 19.15 11.07 -2.22
N THR A 282 18.73 11.67 -1.13
CA THR A 282 17.77 12.77 -1.10
C THR A 282 18.49 14.02 -0.60
N LYS A 283 17.81 15.19 -0.66
CA LYS A 283 18.39 16.46 -0.23
C LYS A 283 18.97 16.44 1.20
N HIS A 284 18.40 15.65 2.10
CA HIS A 284 18.76 15.67 3.54
C HIS A 284 19.07 14.29 4.12
N SER A 285 18.93 13.23 3.35
CA SER A 285 19.07 11.86 3.84
C SER A 285 19.45 10.88 2.71
N ILE A 286 19.69 9.64 3.08
CA ILE A 286 19.81 8.52 2.15
C ILE A 286 18.67 7.56 2.46
N ARG A 287 17.79 7.35 1.48
CA ARG A 287 16.77 6.30 1.57
C ARG A 287 17.42 4.97 1.26
N VAL A 288 17.22 4.00 2.14
CA VAL A 288 17.72 2.63 1.97
C VAL A 288 16.54 1.70 1.77
N SER A 289 16.59 0.90 0.71
CA SER A 289 15.64 -0.18 0.45
C SER A 289 16.40 -1.49 0.44
N LEU A 290 15.93 -2.47 1.21
CA LEU A 290 16.52 -3.80 1.30
C LEU A 290 15.49 -4.83 0.85
N ARG A 291 15.97 -5.85 0.14
CA ARG A 291 15.14 -7.01 -0.23
C ARG A 291 15.98 -8.28 -0.14
N SER A 292 15.35 -9.36 0.25
CA SER A 292 15.97 -10.69 0.26
C SER A 292 15.10 -11.73 -0.43
N ARG A 293 15.74 -12.82 -0.85
CA ARG A 293 15.09 -13.99 -1.43
C ARG A 293 15.43 -15.22 -0.60
N GLY A 294 14.41 -16.05 -0.32
CA GLY A 294 14.56 -17.25 0.50
C GLY A 294 14.41 -16.96 1.99
N SER A 295 14.49 -18.00 2.81
CA SER A 295 14.34 -17.93 4.26
C SER A 295 15.64 -17.74 5.03
N ASP A 296 16.79 -17.79 4.33
CA ASP A 296 18.12 -17.79 4.96
C ASP A 296 18.64 -16.38 5.26
N VAL A 297 18.03 -15.35 4.68
CA VAL A 297 18.41 -13.95 4.88
C VAL A 297 17.13 -13.16 5.16
N ASP A 298 16.99 -12.67 6.36
CA ASP A 298 15.93 -11.74 6.73
C ASP A 298 16.51 -10.31 6.77
N VAL A 299 15.93 -9.41 5.97
CA VAL A 299 16.33 -7.99 5.93
C VAL A 299 15.39 -7.09 6.72
N ASN A 300 14.43 -7.66 7.45
CA ASN A 300 13.48 -6.95 8.30
C ASN A 300 13.89 -6.94 9.79
N VAL A 301 15.11 -7.37 10.12
CA VAL A 301 15.67 -7.39 11.49
C VAL A 301 16.33 -6.07 11.83
#